data_6c092c00a175f2b968c84af4dc439b25
#
_entry.id   6c092c00a175f2b968c84af4dc439b25
#
_cell.length_a   1.000
_cell.length_b   1.000
_cell.length_c   1.000
_cell.angle_alpha   90.00
_cell.angle_beta   90.00
_cell.angle_gamma   90.00
#
_symmetry.space_group_name_H-M   'P 1'
#
loop_
_entity.id
_entity.type
_entity.pdbx_description
1 polymer ?
#
loop_
_entity_poly.entity_id
_entity_poly.type
_entity_poly.pdbx_seq_one_letter_code
_entity_poly.pdbx_strand_id
1 'polypeptide(L)'
;MGFPFQITEHVIDGQHIREYPRATATPDFPLKLCIKEYKPLNNLDPQPGDVTIIGVHGTGYPKELYEPLWEDLLAHTAQNSVRIRAIWMADATNQGASGILNEQHLGNDPSSYDHSRDLIHMINCFRDQMPQPIIGIGHSLGAAQLLFASIFHSRLFASLVFIEPHITDASGGKDVVSLLQKSSLKRDIWPSRAAAIEKARGAFKAWDARVFQRWSEFGYRDLPTAIYPASPTLGQDAPPPVTLATTKYQETMTYIRMNMRRHIQLGLSDRDAHLGDEEPSPPHDALEVPDMLGPLAPDQRCYRPDSILAAKLVPHIRPSVLYVSGSRSPLCRVGTHEELARKTGTGFGGSGGIPYNRVRHVLVDRAGHSVPLERVDATAEAVGLWMQEEMQRWRADQARIASGWEGRSLREKSMFSPEWLETMNNLQIRVIKSKI
;
A
#
# COMPACT_ATOMS: atom_id res chain seq x y z
N MET A 1 6.43 29.45 6.56
CA MET A 1 6.42 29.34 5.07
C MET A 1 5.15 28.62 4.70
N GLY A 2 4.53 28.91 3.53
CA GLY A 2 3.37 28.16 3.04
C GLY A 2 3.77 26.75 2.61
N PHE A 3 2.78 25.87 2.44
CA PHE A 3 2.97 24.50 1.95
C PHE A 3 3.64 24.53 0.55
N PRO A 4 4.74 23.81 0.33
CA PRO A 4 5.61 24.03 -0.84
C PRO A 4 5.13 23.34 -2.13
N PHE A 5 3.86 22.94 -2.19
CA PHE A 5 3.28 22.28 -3.36
C PHE A 5 2.03 23.00 -3.86
N GLN A 6 1.85 22.98 -5.17
CA GLN A 6 0.56 23.16 -5.80
C GLN A 6 -0.19 21.84 -5.72
N ILE A 7 -1.42 21.86 -5.20
CA ILE A 7 -2.25 20.67 -5.07
C ILE A 7 -3.32 20.70 -6.17
N THR A 8 -3.48 19.56 -6.87
CA THR A 8 -4.60 19.31 -7.78
C THR A 8 -5.32 18.05 -7.31
N GLU A 9 -6.64 18.14 -7.18
CA GLU A 9 -7.47 17.01 -6.82
C GLU A 9 -8.09 16.39 -8.08
N HIS A 10 -8.06 15.05 -8.14
CA HIS A 10 -8.64 14.29 -9.22
C HIS A 10 -9.59 13.23 -8.67
N VAL A 11 -10.63 12.91 -9.43
CA VAL A 11 -11.52 11.78 -9.19
C VAL A 11 -11.59 10.96 -10.45
N ILE A 12 -11.27 9.67 -10.35
CA ILE A 12 -11.38 8.72 -11.44
C ILE A 12 -12.18 7.49 -11.00
N ASP A 13 -12.63 6.69 -11.94
CA ASP A 13 -13.13 5.37 -11.64
C ASP A 13 -11.98 4.47 -11.16
N GLY A 14 -12.23 3.63 -10.15
CA GLY A 14 -11.34 2.55 -9.80
C GLY A 14 -11.32 1.46 -10.88
N GLN A 15 -10.40 0.51 -10.77
CA GLN A 15 -10.35 -0.61 -11.71
C GLN A 15 -11.66 -1.41 -11.72
N HIS A 16 -12.01 -1.97 -12.86
CA HIS A 16 -13.23 -2.74 -13.06
C HIS A 16 -13.11 -4.13 -12.45
N ILE A 17 -14.20 -4.64 -11.88
CA ILE A 17 -14.34 -5.91 -11.16
C ILE A 17 -13.43 -6.00 -9.94
N ARG A 18 -14.04 -6.05 -8.75
CA ARG A 18 -13.34 -6.19 -7.48
C ARG A 18 -13.00 -7.65 -7.19
N GLU A 19 -12.00 -7.87 -6.36
CA GLU A 19 -11.51 -9.21 -5.98
C GLU A 19 -12.60 -10.08 -5.39
N TYR A 20 -13.41 -9.51 -4.50
CA TYR A 20 -14.44 -10.27 -3.80
C TYR A 20 -15.84 -9.84 -4.21
N PRO A 21 -16.78 -10.80 -4.33
CA PRO A 21 -18.14 -10.49 -4.79
C PRO A 21 -18.88 -9.47 -3.94
N ARG A 22 -18.56 -9.36 -2.65
CA ARG A 22 -19.18 -8.42 -1.71
C ARG A 22 -18.33 -7.19 -1.41
N ALA A 23 -17.34 -6.89 -2.24
CA ALA A 23 -16.58 -5.64 -2.14
C ALA A 23 -17.44 -4.41 -2.45
N THR A 24 -18.50 -4.57 -3.22
CA THR A 24 -19.53 -3.55 -3.55
C THR A 24 -20.92 -3.99 -3.12
N ALA A 25 -21.75 -3.04 -2.72
CA ALA A 25 -23.15 -3.28 -2.35
C ALA A 25 -24.04 -3.64 -3.57
N THR A 26 -23.64 -3.15 -4.76
CA THR A 26 -24.25 -3.50 -6.06
C THR A 26 -23.15 -4.12 -6.91
N PRO A 27 -23.39 -5.27 -7.52
CA PRO A 27 -22.38 -5.91 -8.38
C PRO A 27 -21.83 -4.96 -9.43
N ASP A 28 -20.52 -5.00 -9.61
CA ASP A 28 -19.76 -4.26 -10.63
C ASP A 28 -19.93 -2.72 -10.61
N PHE A 29 -20.41 -2.15 -9.50
CA PHE A 29 -20.49 -0.69 -9.36
C PHE A 29 -19.09 -0.06 -9.45
N PRO A 30 -18.88 0.95 -10.30
CA PRO A 30 -17.57 1.60 -10.45
C PRO A 30 -17.30 2.51 -9.24
N LEU A 31 -16.53 2.01 -8.28
CA LEU A 31 -16.06 2.80 -7.15
C LEU A 31 -15.09 3.89 -7.62
N LYS A 32 -15.12 5.04 -6.96
CA LYS A 32 -14.30 6.21 -7.28
C LYS A 32 -13.02 6.23 -6.44
N LEU A 33 -11.96 6.77 -7.02
CA LEU A 33 -10.71 7.10 -6.36
C LEU A 33 -10.56 8.62 -6.26
N CYS A 34 -10.40 9.12 -5.04
CA CYS A 34 -10.02 10.51 -4.78
C CYS A 34 -8.50 10.58 -4.67
N ILE A 35 -7.88 11.36 -5.54
CA ILE A 35 -6.43 11.45 -5.71
C ILE A 35 -6.00 12.89 -5.47
N LYS A 36 -4.87 13.08 -4.81
CA LYS A 36 -4.14 14.36 -4.78
C LYS A 36 -2.84 14.25 -5.55
N GLU A 37 -2.63 15.21 -6.43
CA GLU A 37 -1.36 15.48 -7.10
C GLU A 37 -0.70 16.67 -6.41
N TYR A 38 0.53 16.50 -5.97
CA TYR A 38 1.35 17.53 -5.34
C TYR A 38 2.51 17.87 -6.26
N LYS A 39 2.45 19.03 -6.92
CA LYS A 39 3.55 19.57 -7.75
C LYS A 39 4.40 20.53 -6.93
N PRO A 40 5.73 20.28 -6.80
CA PRO A 40 6.60 21.20 -6.10
C PRO A 40 6.60 22.59 -6.74
N LEU A 41 6.39 23.66 -5.94
CA LEU A 41 6.39 25.04 -6.43
C LEU A 41 7.73 25.46 -7.05
N ASN A 42 8.82 24.80 -6.67
CA ASN A 42 10.16 25.02 -7.22
C ASN A 42 10.45 24.16 -8.47
N ASN A 43 9.47 23.37 -8.97
CA ASN A 43 9.63 22.52 -10.16
C ASN A 43 8.31 22.40 -10.95
N LEU A 44 7.74 23.52 -11.36
CA LEU A 44 6.49 23.53 -12.14
C LEU A 44 6.66 23.11 -13.61
N ASP A 45 7.89 23.12 -14.12
CA ASP A 45 8.28 22.61 -15.45
C ASP A 45 9.27 21.44 -15.30
N PRO A 46 8.77 20.24 -14.94
CA PRO A 46 9.62 19.11 -14.63
C PRO A 46 10.26 18.51 -15.89
N GLN A 47 11.54 18.15 -15.78
CA GLN A 47 12.34 17.64 -16.88
C GLN A 47 12.36 16.09 -16.92
N PRO A 48 12.75 15.49 -18.05
CA PRO A 48 12.99 14.04 -18.12
C PRO A 48 14.01 13.60 -17.05
N GLY A 49 13.65 12.56 -16.29
CA GLY A 49 14.46 12.06 -15.17
C GLY A 49 14.12 12.67 -13.81
N ASP A 50 13.22 13.67 -13.74
CA ASP A 50 12.61 14.11 -12.49
C ASP A 50 11.64 13.03 -11.98
N VAL A 51 11.65 12.77 -10.67
CA VAL A 51 11.03 11.61 -10.06
C VAL A 51 9.53 11.82 -9.86
N THR A 52 8.73 10.86 -10.34
CA THR A 52 7.34 10.70 -9.93
C THR A 52 7.27 9.83 -8.68
N ILE A 53 6.55 10.26 -7.65
CA ILE A 53 6.34 9.49 -6.42
C ILE A 53 4.88 9.04 -6.35
N ILE A 54 4.67 7.74 -6.06
CA ILE A 54 3.36 7.18 -5.74
C ILE A 54 3.35 6.88 -4.25
N GLY A 55 2.61 7.69 -3.49
CA GLY A 55 2.38 7.48 -2.06
C GLY A 55 1.20 6.54 -1.82
N VAL A 56 1.32 5.61 -0.85
CA VAL A 56 0.24 4.69 -0.48
C VAL A 56 0.10 4.64 1.04
N HIS A 57 -1.09 5.00 1.52
CA HIS A 57 -1.35 5.19 2.94
C HIS A 57 -1.53 3.87 3.72
N GLY A 58 -1.35 3.93 5.04
CA GLY A 58 -1.74 2.87 5.97
C GLY A 58 -3.24 2.85 6.21
N THR A 59 -3.77 1.71 6.65
CA THR A 59 -5.20 1.52 6.89
C THR A 59 -5.75 2.54 7.89
N GLY A 60 -6.85 3.20 7.53
CA GLY A 60 -7.55 4.17 8.36
C GLY A 60 -6.95 5.59 8.35
N TYR A 61 -5.85 5.80 7.66
CA TYR A 61 -5.18 7.09 7.55
C TYR A 61 -5.52 7.81 6.24
N PRO A 62 -6.21 8.96 6.28
CA PRO A 62 -6.39 9.80 5.10
C PRO A 62 -5.04 10.17 4.47
N LYS A 63 -5.00 10.27 3.15
CA LYS A 63 -3.78 10.60 2.39
C LYS A 63 -3.11 11.91 2.83
N GLU A 64 -3.89 12.85 3.33
CA GLU A 64 -3.42 14.16 3.79
C GLU A 64 -2.48 14.09 5.01
N LEU A 65 -2.50 12.99 5.77
CA LEU A 65 -1.59 12.82 6.91
C LEU A 65 -0.13 12.73 6.49
N TYR A 66 0.13 12.43 5.23
CA TYR A 66 1.48 12.31 4.67
C TYR A 66 2.01 13.64 4.09
N GLU A 67 1.19 14.70 4.07
CA GLU A 67 1.62 16.01 3.57
C GLU A 67 2.88 16.56 4.29
N PRO A 68 3.01 16.44 5.62
CA PRO A 68 4.26 16.82 6.28
C PRO A 68 5.48 15.99 5.85
N LEU A 69 5.28 14.68 5.55
CA LEU A 69 6.35 13.85 5.01
C LEU A 69 6.78 14.34 3.61
N TRP A 70 5.82 14.73 2.79
CA TRP A 70 6.12 15.26 1.45
C TRP A 70 6.88 16.58 1.52
N GLU A 71 6.54 17.46 2.47
CA GLU A 71 7.23 18.72 2.72
C GLU A 71 8.70 18.49 3.10
N ASP A 72 8.95 17.65 4.11
CA ASP A 72 10.30 17.34 4.58
C ASP A 72 11.09 16.56 3.50
N LEU A 73 10.47 15.62 2.78
CA LEU A 73 11.10 14.89 1.68
C LEU A 73 11.54 15.80 0.54
N LEU A 74 10.74 16.81 0.19
CA LEU A 74 11.12 17.80 -0.82
C LEU A 74 12.37 18.58 -0.40
N ALA A 75 12.48 18.94 0.89
CA ALA A 75 13.63 19.63 1.43
C ALA A 75 14.90 18.75 1.39
N HIS A 76 14.80 17.49 1.81
CA HIS A 76 15.93 16.54 1.79
C HIS A 76 16.37 16.17 0.38
N THR A 77 15.43 15.95 -0.55
CA THR A 77 15.76 15.61 -1.93
C THR A 77 16.42 16.74 -2.69
N ALA A 78 16.06 18.01 -2.39
CA ALA A 78 16.72 19.19 -2.96
C ALA A 78 18.20 19.27 -2.57
N GLN A 79 18.54 18.90 -1.33
CA GLN A 79 19.92 18.83 -0.86
C GLN A 79 20.71 17.69 -1.53
N ASN A 80 20.03 16.63 -1.94
CA ASN A 80 20.60 15.43 -2.51
C ASN A 80 20.57 15.39 -4.05
N SER A 81 20.34 16.53 -4.72
CA SER A 81 20.30 16.64 -6.19
C SER A 81 19.25 15.71 -6.84
N VAL A 82 18.19 15.40 -6.13
CA VAL A 82 17.02 14.68 -6.67
C VAL A 82 15.87 15.68 -6.83
N ARG A 83 15.33 15.78 -8.04
CA ARG A 83 14.20 16.65 -8.34
C ARG A 83 12.92 15.82 -8.38
N ILE A 84 11.93 16.23 -7.63
CA ILE A 84 10.60 15.63 -7.63
C ILE A 84 9.75 16.30 -8.71
N ARG A 85 9.19 15.51 -9.63
CA ARG A 85 8.21 15.93 -10.64
C ARG A 85 6.86 16.22 -10.00
N ALA A 86 6.32 15.21 -9.34
CA ALA A 86 5.07 15.27 -8.61
C ALA A 86 4.98 14.09 -7.64
N ILE A 87 4.15 14.25 -6.61
CA ILE A 87 3.77 13.17 -5.70
C ILE A 87 2.28 12.94 -5.92
N TRP A 88 1.89 11.69 -6.13
CA TRP A 88 0.52 11.27 -6.34
C TRP A 88 0.09 10.33 -5.22
N MET A 89 -1.04 10.60 -4.63
CA MET A 89 -1.58 9.79 -3.56
C MET A 89 -3.10 9.66 -3.65
N ALA A 90 -3.58 8.43 -3.75
CA ALA A 90 -5.00 8.10 -3.74
C ALA A 90 -5.39 7.51 -2.38
N ASP A 91 -6.59 7.86 -1.87
CA ASP A 91 -7.21 7.03 -0.84
C ASP A 91 -7.72 5.73 -1.48
N ALA A 92 -7.59 4.60 -0.78
CA ALA A 92 -8.25 3.36 -1.18
C ALA A 92 -9.78 3.58 -1.29
N THR A 93 -10.45 2.88 -2.18
CA THR A 93 -11.88 3.11 -2.51
C THR A 93 -12.82 3.09 -1.32
N ASN A 94 -12.45 2.42 -0.23
CA ASN A 94 -13.23 2.30 1.00
C ASN A 94 -12.70 3.16 2.16
N GLN A 95 -11.74 4.04 1.92
CA GLN A 95 -11.10 4.84 2.98
C GLN A 95 -11.01 6.33 2.59
N GLY A 96 -10.82 7.19 3.59
CA GLY A 96 -10.64 8.62 3.38
C GLY A 96 -11.73 9.26 2.52
N ALA A 97 -11.33 10.19 1.65
CA ALA A 97 -12.24 10.89 0.73
C ALA A 97 -12.87 9.94 -0.30
N SER A 98 -12.14 8.91 -0.78
CA SER A 98 -12.71 7.88 -1.64
C SER A 98 -13.85 7.13 -0.94
N GLY A 99 -13.62 6.70 0.31
CA GLY A 99 -14.63 5.98 1.11
C GLY A 99 -15.90 6.83 1.38
N ILE A 100 -15.72 8.13 1.57
CA ILE A 100 -16.85 9.06 1.71
C ILE A 100 -17.66 9.13 0.41
N LEU A 101 -16.98 9.27 -0.73
CA LEU A 101 -17.64 9.37 -2.03
C LEU A 101 -18.36 8.08 -2.42
N ASN A 102 -17.83 6.94 -2.00
CA ASN A 102 -18.34 5.61 -2.33
C ASN A 102 -19.32 5.04 -1.29
N GLU A 103 -19.60 5.74 -0.20
CA GLU A 103 -20.24 5.17 1.01
C GLU A 103 -21.50 4.34 0.73
N GLN A 104 -22.36 4.79 -0.20
CA GLN A 104 -23.60 4.10 -0.55
C GLN A 104 -23.40 2.83 -1.40
N HIS A 105 -22.20 2.63 -1.91
CA HIS A 105 -21.86 1.56 -2.85
C HIS A 105 -20.83 0.57 -2.28
N LEU A 106 -20.25 0.87 -1.11
CA LEU A 106 -19.31 -0.02 -0.45
C LEU A 106 -20.01 -1.27 0.08
N GLY A 107 -19.41 -2.41 -0.17
CA GLY A 107 -19.76 -3.68 0.44
C GLY A 107 -19.03 -3.91 1.77
N ASN A 108 -19.08 -5.14 2.23
CA ASN A 108 -18.49 -5.55 3.52
C ASN A 108 -17.29 -6.50 3.38
N ASP A 109 -16.70 -6.60 2.18
CA ASP A 109 -15.57 -7.49 1.92
C ASP A 109 -14.53 -6.80 0.99
N PRO A 110 -13.86 -5.72 1.45
CA PRO A 110 -12.85 -5.03 0.67
C PRO A 110 -11.57 -5.88 0.56
N SER A 111 -10.84 -5.76 -0.55
CA SER A 111 -9.56 -6.42 -0.78
C SER A 111 -8.41 -5.43 -0.91
N SER A 112 -7.25 -5.78 -0.34
CA SER A 112 -6.00 -5.04 -0.53
C SER A 112 -5.49 -5.13 -1.97
N TYR A 113 -5.79 -6.22 -2.68
CA TYR A 113 -5.41 -6.41 -4.09
C TYR A 113 -6.07 -5.37 -4.99
N ASP A 114 -7.31 -4.97 -4.66
CA ASP A 114 -8.04 -3.97 -5.44
C ASP A 114 -7.29 -2.65 -5.51
N HIS A 115 -6.79 -2.16 -4.38
CA HIS A 115 -6.05 -0.90 -4.39
C HIS A 115 -4.73 -1.00 -5.16
N SER A 116 -4.07 -2.16 -5.16
CA SER A 116 -2.87 -2.39 -5.99
C SER A 116 -3.17 -2.24 -7.49
N ARG A 117 -4.32 -2.75 -7.94
CA ARG A 117 -4.80 -2.61 -9.32
C ARG A 117 -5.29 -1.19 -9.62
N ASP A 118 -5.95 -0.53 -8.64
CA ASP A 118 -6.34 0.87 -8.73
C ASP A 118 -5.13 1.78 -8.92
N LEU A 119 -4.00 1.53 -8.24
CA LEU A 119 -2.77 2.29 -8.41
C LEU A 119 -2.19 2.14 -9.83
N ILE A 120 -2.16 0.92 -10.37
CA ILE A 120 -1.71 0.68 -11.75
C ILE A 120 -2.67 1.38 -12.73
N HIS A 121 -3.97 1.30 -12.49
CA HIS A 121 -4.98 1.98 -13.30
C HIS A 121 -4.79 3.50 -13.27
N MET A 122 -4.63 4.09 -12.08
CA MET A 122 -4.32 5.51 -11.91
C MET A 122 -3.08 5.92 -12.71
N ILE A 123 -1.99 5.17 -12.60
CA ILE A 123 -0.75 5.45 -13.34
C ILE A 123 -1.00 5.42 -14.86
N ASN A 124 -1.82 4.48 -15.35
CA ASN A 124 -2.16 4.42 -16.78
C ASN A 124 -3.07 5.57 -17.23
N CYS A 125 -4.02 5.99 -16.39
CA CYS A 125 -4.88 7.16 -16.67
C CYS A 125 -4.07 8.46 -16.79
N PHE A 126 -3.04 8.61 -15.96
CA PHE A 126 -2.20 9.81 -15.90
C PHE A 126 -0.78 9.58 -16.46
N ARG A 127 -0.60 8.62 -17.38
CA ARG A 127 0.71 8.19 -17.88
C ARG A 127 1.59 9.33 -18.42
N ASP A 128 0.99 10.35 -19.01
CA ASP A 128 1.74 11.48 -19.58
C ASP A 128 2.28 12.42 -18.49
N GLN A 129 1.62 12.44 -17.31
CA GLN A 129 2.07 13.17 -16.12
C GLN A 129 2.97 12.32 -15.21
N MET A 130 2.98 10.99 -15.39
CA MET A 130 3.73 10.02 -14.58
C MET A 130 4.80 9.26 -15.37
N PRO A 131 5.71 9.94 -16.10
CA PRO A 131 6.81 9.24 -16.76
C PRO A 131 7.78 8.64 -15.74
N GLN A 132 8.59 7.68 -16.17
CA GLN A 132 9.70 7.18 -15.36
C GLN A 132 10.77 8.26 -15.14
N PRO A 133 11.48 8.22 -14.00
CA PRO A 133 11.44 7.20 -12.94
C PRO A 133 10.24 7.37 -12.01
N ILE A 134 9.63 6.24 -11.62
CA ILE A 134 8.56 6.20 -10.62
C ILE A 134 9.07 5.50 -9.36
N ILE A 135 8.88 6.12 -8.20
CA ILE A 135 9.21 5.53 -6.89
C ILE A 135 7.91 5.34 -6.11
N GLY A 136 7.71 4.12 -5.57
CA GLY A 136 6.60 3.84 -4.67
C GLY A 136 7.01 4.01 -3.21
N ILE A 137 6.22 4.75 -2.41
CA ILE A 137 6.42 4.91 -0.95
C ILE A 137 5.15 4.46 -0.26
N GLY A 138 5.19 3.32 0.44
CA GLY A 138 4.03 2.73 1.09
C GLY A 138 4.21 2.56 2.59
N HIS A 139 3.18 2.90 3.36
CA HIS A 139 3.13 2.73 4.80
C HIS A 139 2.22 1.57 5.18
N SER A 140 2.67 0.68 6.08
CA SER A 140 1.89 -0.41 6.63
C SER A 140 1.29 -1.31 5.53
N LEU A 141 -0.04 -1.36 5.38
CA LEU A 141 -0.71 -2.08 4.31
C LEU A 141 -0.34 -1.54 2.92
N GLY A 142 -0.12 -0.22 2.80
CA GLY A 142 0.31 0.41 1.55
C GLY A 142 1.60 -0.16 0.98
N ALA A 143 2.50 -0.65 1.84
CA ALA A 143 3.71 -1.34 1.40
C ALA A 143 3.38 -2.69 0.71
N ALA A 144 2.44 -3.47 1.24
CA ALA A 144 1.99 -4.71 0.61
C ALA A 144 1.28 -4.43 -0.73
N GLN A 145 0.49 -3.35 -0.80
CA GLN A 145 -0.18 -2.93 -2.03
C GLN A 145 0.82 -2.53 -3.14
N LEU A 146 1.89 -1.82 -2.79
CA LEU A 146 2.98 -1.53 -3.73
C LEU A 146 3.77 -2.78 -4.13
N LEU A 147 3.96 -3.72 -3.21
CA LEU A 147 4.57 -5.01 -3.53
C LEU A 147 3.79 -5.71 -4.63
N PHE A 148 2.46 -5.87 -4.49
CA PHE A 148 1.62 -6.49 -5.51
C PHE A 148 1.67 -5.75 -6.84
N ALA A 149 1.57 -4.42 -6.83
CA ALA A 149 1.71 -3.61 -8.04
C ALA A 149 3.06 -3.86 -8.73
N SER A 150 4.15 -4.03 -7.98
CA SER A 150 5.48 -4.34 -8.52
C SER A 150 5.62 -5.76 -9.06
N ILE A 151 4.85 -6.72 -8.55
CA ILE A 151 4.79 -8.08 -9.09
C ILE A 151 3.99 -8.10 -10.40
N PHE A 152 2.83 -7.41 -10.43
CA PHE A 152 2.02 -7.30 -11.65
C PHE A 152 2.77 -6.58 -12.78
N HIS A 153 3.60 -5.60 -12.44
CA HIS A 153 4.39 -4.84 -13.41
C HIS A 153 5.81 -4.58 -12.88
N SER A 154 6.71 -5.54 -13.12
CA SER A 154 8.05 -5.57 -12.54
C SER A 154 8.99 -4.42 -12.94
N ARG A 155 8.65 -3.63 -13.96
CA ARG A 155 9.39 -2.43 -14.41
C ARG A 155 8.68 -1.12 -14.08
N LEU A 156 7.54 -1.17 -13.38
CA LEU A 156 6.76 0.02 -13.06
C LEU A 156 7.56 0.99 -12.19
N PHE A 157 8.14 0.45 -11.13
CA PHE A 157 8.90 1.24 -10.16
C PHE A 157 10.41 1.11 -10.38
N ALA A 158 11.11 2.23 -10.34
CA ALA A 158 12.57 2.25 -10.26
C ALA A 158 13.05 1.77 -8.88
N SER A 159 12.30 2.11 -7.83
CA SER A 159 12.55 1.68 -6.46
C SER A 159 11.28 1.74 -5.62
N LEU A 160 11.28 1.03 -4.49
CA LEU A 160 10.21 1.01 -3.50
C LEU A 160 10.74 1.40 -2.11
N VAL A 161 9.89 2.05 -1.34
CA VAL A 161 10.11 2.32 0.08
C VAL A 161 8.95 1.72 0.87
N PHE A 162 9.26 0.80 1.76
CA PHE A 162 8.32 0.14 2.66
C PHE A 162 8.51 0.67 4.07
N ILE A 163 7.59 1.52 4.52
CA ILE A 163 7.60 2.08 5.87
C ILE A 163 6.70 1.21 6.74
N GLU A 164 7.28 0.56 7.75
CA GLU A 164 6.54 -0.33 8.67
C GLU A 164 5.61 -1.33 7.95
N PRO A 165 6.11 -2.10 6.97
CA PRO A 165 5.24 -2.95 6.16
C PRO A 165 4.52 -3.99 7.02
N HIS A 166 3.20 -4.10 6.82
CA HIS A 166 2.43 -5.18 7.42
C HIS A 166 2.38 -6.38 6.47
N ILE A 167 3.49 -7.11 6.42
CA ILE A 167 3.70 -8.31 5.61
C ILE A 167 4.16 -9.42 6.56
N THR A 168 3.37 -10.47 6.71
CA THR A 168 3.66 -11.60 7.60
C THR A 168 3.23 -12.90 6.95
N ASP A 169 3.91 -13.98 7.25
CA ASP A 169 3.61 -15.33 6.76
C ASP A 169 2.55 -16.07 7.60
N ALA A 170 2.07 -15.44 8.66
CA ALA A 170 1.03 -15.96 9.52
C ALA A 170 -0.21 -15.06 9.51
N SER A 171 -1.39 -15.67 9.40
CA SER A 171 -2.66 -14.98 9.62
C SER A 171 -3.09 -15.16 11.05
N GLY A 172 -3.12 -14.07 11.79
CA GLY A 172 -3.63 -14.09 13.15
C GLY A 172 -2.55 -14.25 14.22
N GLY A 173 -2.85 -13.77 15.37
CA GLY A 173 -2.04 -13.78 16.58
C GLY A 173 -2.69 -12.84 17.58
N LYS A 174 -2.27 -12.88 18.83
CA LYS A 174 -2.85 -12.04 19.90
C LYS A 174 -2.82 -10.55 19.56
N ASP A 175 -1.80 -10.10 18.84
CA ASP A 175 -1.67 -8.70 18.44
C ASP A 175 -2.69 -8.29 17.39
N VAL A 176 -2.99 -9.17 16.42
CA VAL A 176 -4.04 -8.96 15.43
C VAL A 176 -5.40 -8.91 16.11
N VAL A 177 -5.72 -9.85 17.01
CA VAL A 177 -6.97 -9.85 17.78
C VAL A 177 -7.12 -8.55 18.58
N SER A 178 -6.06 -8.08 19.24
CA SER A 178 -6.07 -6.83 20.00
C SER A 178 -6.34 -5.62 19.09
N LEU A 179 -5.73 -5.58 17.91
CA LEU A 179 -5.99 -4.53 16.91
C LEU A 179 -7.44 -4.54 16.46
N LEU A 180 -7.98 -5.71 16.15
CA LEU A 180 -9.37 -5.88 15.72
C LEU A 180 -10.37 -5.45 16.77
N GLN A 181 -10.17 -5.84 18.04
CA GLN A 181 -11.01 -5.39 19.14
C GLN A 181 -10.99 -3.86 19.29
N LYS A 182 -9.79 -3.26 19.26
CA LYS A 182 -9.64 -1.80 19.34
C LYS A 182 -10.32 -1.09 18.18
N SER A 183 -10.16 -1.58 16.96
CA SER A 183 -10.77 -0.96 15.78
C SER A 183 -12.29 -1.13 15.77
N SER A 184 -12.81 -2.34 16.04
CA SER A 184 -14.23 -2.66 16.00
C SER A 184 -15.03 -1.97 17.10
N LEU A 185 -14.45 -1.84 18.31
CA LEU A 185 -15.14 -1.33 19.50
C LEU A 185 -14.81 0.14 19.80
N LYS A 186 -13.98 0.79 18.97
CA LYS A 186 -13.66 2.20 19.18
C LYS A 186 -14.89 3.07 19.03
N ARG A 187 -14.91 4.17 19.79
CA ARG A 187 -15.90 5.22 19.61
C ARG A 187 -15.76 5.84 18.21
N ASP A 188 -16.85 6.10 17.55
CA ASP A 188 -16.90 6.61 16.19
C ASP A 188 -17.90 7.76 15.96
N ILE A 189 -18.59 8.19 17.01
CA ILE A 189 -19.46 9.37 16.98
C ILE A 189 -19.14 10.29 18.14
N TRP A 190 -18.98 11.57 17.87
CA TRP A 190 -18.73 12.64 18.85
C TRP A 190 -19.74 13.78 18.67
N PRO A 191 -20.08 14.50 19.75
CA PRO A 191 -21.08 15.58 19.70
C PRO A 191 -20.60 16.78 18.88
N SER A 192 -19.30 16.91 18.65
CA SER A 192 -18.72 17.97 17.81
C SER A 192 -17.31 17.57 17.36
N ARG A 193 -16.82 18.23 16.31
CA ARG A 193 -15.43 18.09 15.83
C ARG A 193 -14.42 18.45 16.92
N ALA A 194 -14.67 19.50 17.70
CA ALA A 194 -13.80 19.91 18.80
C ALA A 194 -13.67 18.79 19.86
N ALA A 195 -14.79 18.13 20.24
CA ALA A 195 -14.76 17.01 21.18
C ALA A 195 -14.02 15.79 20.62
N ALA A 196 -14.11 15.53 19.32
CA ALA A 196 -13.37 14.47 18.65
C ALA A 196 -11.87 14.73 18.65
N ILE A 197 -11.45 15.95 18.30
CA ILE A 197 -10.05 16.38 18.26
C ILE A 197 -9.42 16.32 19.66
N GLU A 198 -10.12 16.82 20.68
CA GLU A 198 -9.63 16.81 22.05
C GLU A 198 -9.37 15.36 22.53
N LYS A 199 -10.30 14.45 22.23
CA LYS A 199 -10.11 13.03 22.56
C LYS A 199 -8.95 12.40 21.80
N ALA A 200 -8.76 12.75 20.54
CA ALA A 200 -7.69 12.22 19.69
C ALA A 200 -6.30 12.69 20.13
N ARG A 201 -6.18 13.88 20.71
CA ARG A 201 -4.91 14.47 21.19
C ARG A 201 -4.14 13.53 22.12
N GLY A 202 -4.85 12.87 23.02
CA GLY A 202 -4.23 11.89 23.92
C GLY A 202 -3.78 10.61 23.20
N ALA A 203 -4.55 10.14 22.22
CA ALA A 203 -4.24 8.93 21.48
C ALA A 203 -3.04 9.13 20.52
N PHE A 204 -2.93 10.31 19.91
CA PHE A 204 -1.90 10.64 18.91
C PHE A 204 -0.80 11.57 19.44
N LYS A 205 -0.54 11.56 20.74
CA LYS A 205 0.47 12.40 21.40
C LYS A 205 1.91 12.23 20.86
N ALA A 206 2.19 11.11 20.20
CA ALA A 206 3.50 10.81 19.61
C ALA A 206 3.64 11.39 18.19
N TRP A 207 2.56 11.80 17.56
CA TRP A 207 2.58 12.31 16.20
C TRP A 207 3.18 13.71 16.12
N ASP A 208 3.77 14.03 14.98
CA ASP A 208 4.17 15.39 14.62
C ASP A 208 2.93 16.32 14.66
N ALA A 209 3.13 17.55 15.14
CA ALA A 209 2.04 18.52 15.29
C ALA A 209 1.35 18.84 13.94
N ARG A 210 2.11 18.88 12.84
CA ARG A 210 1.59 19.09 11.48
C ARG A 210 0.67 17.93 11.06
N VAL A 211 1.07 16.70 11.37
CA VAL A 211 0.27 15.48 11.10
C VAL A 211 -1.02 15.50 11.91
N PHE A 212 -0.94 15.85 13.20
CA PHE A 212 -2.14 15.95 14.04
C PHE A 212 -3.08 17.05 13.55
N GLN A 213 -2.55 18.15 13.02
CA GLN A 213 -3.37 19.18 12.36
C GLN A 213 -4.12 18.59 11.17
N ARG A 214 -3.47 17.83 10.28
CA ARG A 214 -4.11 17.17 9.14
C ARG A 214 -5.18 16.15 9.58
N TRP A 215 -4.91 15.41 10.66
CA TRP A 215 -5.94 14.53 11.23
C TRP A 215 -7.16 15.32 11.69
N SER A 216 -6.96 16.47 12.32
CA SER A 216 -8.07 17.32 12.79
C SER A 216 -8.94 17.82 11.65
N GLU A 217 -8.34 18.03 10.48
CA GLU A 217 -9.04 18.50 9.27
C GLU A 217 -9.71 17.34 8.51
N PHE A 218 -8.99 16.25 8.26
CA PHE A 218 -9.37 15.19 7.32
C PHE A 218 -9.78 13.87 7.99
N GLY A 219 -9.53 13.67 9.27
CA GLY A 219 -9.85 12.45 10.00
C GLY A 219 -11.34 12.30 10.36
N TYR A 220 -12.11 13.38 10.24
CA TYR A 220 -13.52 13.43 10.63
C TYR A 220 -14.40 14.03 9.54
N ARG A 221 -15.66 13.63 9.55
CA ARG A 221 -16.74 14.23 8.73
C ARG A 221 -17.98 14.46 9.55
N ASP A 222 -18.79 15.44 9.13
CA ASP A 222 -20.01 15.83 9.82
C ASP A 222 -21.14 14.81 9.56
N LEU A 223 -22.03 14.65 10.53
CA LEU A 223 -23.27 13.91 10.37
C LEU A 223 -24.37 14.83 9.78
N PRO A 224 -25.35 14.28 9.02
CA PRO A 224 -25.62 12.85 8.80
C PRO A 224 -24.76 12.21 7.70
N THR A 225 -24.62 10.88 7.75
CA THR A 225 -24.04 10.07 6.69
C THR A 225 -24.98 8.92 6.32
N ALA A 226 -24.69 8.16 5.28
CA ALA A 226 -25.51 7.02 4.89
C ALA A 226 -25.60 5.95 6.01
N ILE A 227 -24.51 5.77 6.77
CA ILE A 227 -24.44 4.78 7.87
C ILE A 227 -24.99 5.37 9.18
N TYR A 228 -24.86 6.68 9.38
CA TYR A 228 -25.26 7.37 10.60
C TYR A 228 -26.26 8.49 10.25
N PRO A 229 -27.56 8.19 10.14
CA PRO A 229 -28.59 9.18 9.85
C PRO A 229 -28.72 10.20 11.00
N ALA A 230 -29.13 11.42 10.68
CA ALA A 230 -29.32 12.47 11.68
C ALA A 230 -30.25 12.03 12.77
N SER A 231 -29.88 12.29 14.03
CA SER A 231 -30.78 12.17 15.15
C SER A 231 -31.78 13.38 15.13
N PRO A 232 -33.11 13.16 15.30
CA PRO A 232 -34.08 14.25 15.31
C PRO A 232 -33.93 15.28 16.46
N THR A 233 -33.02 15.05 17.40
CA THR A 233 -32.92 15.77 18.68
C THR A 233 -31.83 16.84 18.76
N LEU A 234 -31.11 17.15 17.66
CA LEU A 234 -30.13 18.23 17.69
C LEU A 234 -30.81 19.59 17.51
N GLY A 235 -30.62 20.48 18.49
CA GLY A 235 -31.08 21.87 18.38
C GLY A 235 -30.42 22.58 17.18
N GLN A 236 -31.12 23.51 16.56
CA GLN A 236 -30.73 24.19 15.31
C GLN A 236 -29.39 24.97 15.44
N ASP A 237 -28.98 25.33 16.64
CA ASP A 237 -27.77 26.13 16.91
C ASP A 237 -26.56 25.30 17.40
N ALA A 238 -26.68 23.97 17.55
CA ALA A 238 -25.57 23.11 17.99
C ALA A 238 -24.64 22.76 16.83
N PRO A 239 -23.31 22.74 17.05
CA PRO A 239 -22.38 22.26 16.02
C PRO A 239 -22.75 20.83 15.65
N PRO A 240 -22.64 20.43 14.36
CA PRO A 240 -22.98 19.09 13.93
C PRO A 240 -22.10 18.04 14.64
N PRO A 241 -22.68 16.91 15.06
CA PRO A 241 -21.89 15.78 15.51
C PRO A 241 -21.06 15.23 14.35
N VAL A 242 -19.96 14.55 14.67
CA VAL A 242 -19.02 14.06 13.68
C VAL A 242 -18.76 12.56 13.84
N THR A 243 -18.38 11.93 12.74
CA THR A 243 -17.85 10.57 12.70
C THR A 243 -16.47 10.55 12.03
N LEU A 244 -15.83 9.37 11.98
CA LEU A 244 -14.56 9.18 11.27
C LEU A 244 -14.75 9.28 9.75
N ALA A 245 -13.77 9.84 9.04
CA ALA A 245 -13.72 9.87 7.58
C ALA A 245 -13.70 8.44 7.00
N THR A 246 -12.80 7.59 7.51
CA THR A 246 -12.85 6.14 7.29
C THR A 246 -13.66 5.51 8.42
N THR A 247 -14.77 4.86 8.11
CA THR A 247 -15.59 4.24 9.15
C THR A 247 -14.82 3.11 9.85
N LYS A 248 -15.13 2.88 11.14
CA LYS A 248 -14.51 1.76 11.87
C LYS A 248 -14.78 0.40 11.21
N TYR A 249 -15.90 0.28 10.49
CA TYR A 249 -16.30 -0.94 9.78
C TYR A 249 -15.35 -1.18 8.60
N GLN A 250 -15.20 -0.21 7.72
CA GLN A 250 -14.30 -0.32 6.56
C GLN A 250 -12.83 -0.45 6.99
N GLU A 251 -12.42 0.23 8.06
CA GLU A 251 -11.09 0.06 8.63
C GLU A 251 -10.87 -1.37 9.12
N THR A 252 -11.79 -1.91 9.92
CA THR A 252 -11.66 -3.27 10.48
C THR A 252 -11.68 -4.33 9.38
N MET A 253 -12.59 -4.22 8.41
CA MET A 253 -12.68 -5.15 7.28
C MET A 253 -11.46 -5.08 6.35
N THR A 254 -10.75 -3.94 6.31
CA THR A 254 -9.48 -3.85 5.59
C THR A 254 -8.35 -4.59 6.31
N TYR A 255 -8.40 -4.71 7.64
CA TYR A 255 -7.39 -5.49 8.37
C TYR A 255 -7.52 -6.99 8.16
N ILE A 256 -8.74 -7.50 7.98
CA ILE A 256 -9.03 -8.93 7.96
C ILE A 256 -10.27 -9.26 7.13
N ARG A 257 -10.36 -10.51 6.69
CA ARG A 257 -11.61 -11.12 6.25
C ARG A 257 -12.21 -11.95 7.37
N MET A 258 -13.53 -11.84 7.56
CA MET A 258 -14.25 -12.58 8.60
C MET A 258 -14.62 -13.98 8.13
N ASN A 259 -14.42 -14.97 9.00
CA ASN A 259 -14.74 -16.39 8.74
C ASN A 259 -15.81 -16.92 9.70
N MET A 260 -16.65 -16.05 10.24
CA MET A 260 -17.63 -16.40 11.28
C MET A 260 -18.66 -17.41 10.81
N ARG A 261 -19.17 -17.25 9.57
CA ARG A 261 -20.19 -18.13 9.02
C ARG A 261 -19.73 -19.59 8.99
N ARG A 262 -18.52 -19.82 8.53
CA ARG A 262 -17.92 -21.14 8.46
C ARG A 262 -17.68 -21.73 9.84
N HIS A 263 -17.18 -20.93 10.78
CA HIS A 263 -16.99 -21.36 12.16
C HIS A 263 -18.32 -21.84 12.78
N ILE A 264 -19.41 -21.10 12.58
CA ILE A 264 -20.76 -21.48 13.01
C ILE A 264 -21.24 -22.74 12.27
N GLN A 265 -21.06 -22.83 10.95
CA GLN A 265 -21.50 -23.97 10.14
C GLN A 265 -20.81 -25.27 10.52
N LEU A 266 -19.54 -25.20 10.96
CA LEU A 266 -18.78 -26.34 11.42
C LEU A 266 -19.09 -26.73 12.88
N GLY A 267 -19.90 -25.92 13.58
CA GLY A 267 -20.25 -26.17 14.99
C GLY A 267 -19.05 -26.08 15.93
N LEU A 268 -17.98 -25.37 15.51
CA LEU A 268 -16.74 -25.26 16.30
C LEU A 268 -17.02 -24.36 17.52
N SER A 269 -16.75 -24.88 18.69
CA SER A 269 -16.73 -24.11 19.94
C SER A 269 -15.36 -23.47 20.15
N ASP A 270 -15.27 -22.47 21.03
CA ASP A 270 -13.98 -21.89 21.44
C ASP A 270 -13.03 -22.91 22.08
N ARG A 271 -13.56 -24.07 22.54
CA ARG A 271 -12.79 -25.18 23.10
C ARG A 271 -12.24 -26.11 22.02
N ASP A 272 -12.91 -26.20 20.88
CA ASP A 272 -12.52 -27.03 19.73
C ASP A 272 -11.47 -26.34 18.87
N ALA A 273 -11.19 -25.09 19.17
CA ALA A 273 -10.17 -24.26 18.49
C ALA A 273 -8.73 -24.82 18.56
N HIS A 274 -8.50 -25.81 19.38
CA HIS A 274 -7.18 -26.43 19.61
C HIS A 274 -7.10 -27.88 19.10
N LEU A 275 -8.14 -28.37 18.42
CA LEU A 275 -8.12 -29.71 17.82
C LEU A 275 -7.21 -29.68 16.58
N GLY A 276 -6.15 -30.39 16.72
CA GLY A 276 -4.94 -30.50 15.94
C GLY A 276 -4.98 -30.48 14.42
N ASP A 277 -3.80 -30.43 13.89
CA ASP A 277 -3.40 -30.31 12.47
C ASP A 277 -3.89 -31.44 11.54
N GLU A 278 -4.77 -32.33 11.99
CA GLU A 278 -5.17 -33.56 11.26
C GLU A 278 -6.60 -33.54 10.67
N GLU A 279 -7.39 -32.51 10.92
CA GLU A 279 -8.71 -32.42 10.30
C GLU A 279 -8.59 -32.01 8.82
N PRO A 280 -9.25 -32.70 7.90
CA PRO A 280 -9.27 -32.29 6.50
C PRO A 280 -9.85 -30.89 6.40
N SER A 281 -9.13 -30.03 5.70
CA SER A 281 -9.59 -28.66 5.40
C SER A 281 -11.02 -28.74 4.88
N PRO A 282 -11.96 -27.96 5.46
CA PRO A 282 -13.31 -27.92 4.92
C PRO A 282 -13.30 -27.58 3.43
N PRO A 283 -14.35 -27.97 2.68
CA PRO A 283 -14.37 -27.74 1.24
C PRO A 283 -14.11 -26.28 0.90
N HIS A 284 -13.23 -26.06 -0.06
CA HIS A 284 -12.91 -24.75 -0.61
C HIS A 284 -14.18 -24.13 -1.21
N ASP A 285 -14.54 -22.93 -0.73
CA ASP A 285 -15.60 -22.12 -1.32
C ASP A 285 -14.97 -21.08 -2.23
N ALA A 286 -14.95 -21.38 -3.53
CA ALA A 286 -14.37 -20.51 -4.54
C ALA A 286 -15.09 -19.18 -4.71
N LEU A 287 -16.31 -19.03 -4.19
CA LEU A 287 -17.07 -17.79 -4.29
C LEU A 287 -16.87 -16.89 -3.07
N GLU A 288 -17.09 -17.42 -1.87
CA GLU A 288 -17.06 -16.59 -0.65
C GLU A 288 -15.67 -16.48 -0.01
N VAL A 289 -14.84 -17.53 -0.12
CA VAL A 289 -13.51 -17.58 0.51
C VAL A 289 -12.46 -18.22 -0.42
N PRO A 290 -12.27 -17.66 -1.63
CA PRO A 290 -11.45 -18.26 -2.69
C PRO A 290 -9.98 -18.44 -2.30
N ASP A 291 -9.49 -17.63 -1.39
CA ASP A 291 -8.10 -17.57 -0.94
C ASP A 291 -7.85 -18.27 0.41
N MET A 292 -8.86 -18.99 0.90
CA MET A 292 -8.75 -19.80 2.11
C MET A 292 -8.34 -21.23 1.76
N LEU A 293 -7.08 -21.41 1.36
CA LEU A 293 -6.49 -22.69 1.06
C LEU A 293 -5.56 -23.15 2.19
N GLY A 294 -5.68 -24.41 2.58
CA GLY A 294 -4.81 -25.03 3.55
C GLY A 294 -5.39 -25.15 4.97
N PRO A 295 -4.66 -25.76 5.88
CA PRO A 295 -5.09 -25.91 7.27
C PRO A 295 -5.11 -24.53 7.91
N LEU A 296 -6.30 -23.95 8.00
CA LEU A 296 -6.53 -22.85 8.90
C LEU A 296 -6.62 -23.42 10.29
N ALA A 297 -5.92 -22.82 11.25
CA ALA A 297 -6.15 -23.17 12.63
C ALA A 297 -7.66 -23.04 12.92
N PRO A 298 -8.29 -24.00 13.57
CA PRO A 298 -9.73 -24.01 13.84
C PRO A 298 -10.24 -22.73 14.52
N ASP A 299 -9.37 -22.03 15.24
CA ASP A 299 -9.66 -20.78 15.94
C ASP A 299 -9.63 -19.52 15.03
N GLN A 300 -9.31 -19.67 13.74
CA GLN A 300 -9.27 -18.52 12.83
C GLN A 300 -10.68 -18.09 12.41
N ARG A 301 -11.32 -17.31 13.27
CA ARG A 301 -12.58 -16.60 12.96
C ARG A 301 -12.39 -15.49 11.93
N CYS A 302 -11.16 -15.18 11.66
CA CYS A 302 -10.74 -14.17 10.69
C CYS A 302 -9.35 -14.55 10.13
N TYR A 303 -9.08 -14.12 8.90
CA TYR A 303 -7.82 -14.41 8.21
C TYR A 303 -7.41 -13.24 7.33
N ARG A 304 -6.16 -13.25 6.90
CA ARG A 304 -5.57 -12.19 6.10
C ARG A 304 -4.73 -12.76 4.95
N PRO A 305 -5.35 -13.02 3.79
CA PRO A 305 -4.70 -13.71 2.67
C PRO A 305 -3.62 -12.84 2.01
N ASP A 306 -3.86 -11.53 1.91
CA ASP A 306 -2.97 -10.56 1.28
C ASP A 306 -1.59 -10.51 1.95
N SER A 307 -1.53 -10.48 3.28
CA SER A 307 -0.28 -10.43 4.01
C SER A 307 0.56 -11.71 3.80
N ILE A 308 -0.10 -12.87 3.82
CA ILE A 308 0.55 -14.17 3.60
C ILE A 308 1.11 -14.27 2.17
N LEU A 309 0.29 -13.89 1.17
CA LEU A 309 0.73 -13.90 -0.22
C LEU A 309 1.86 -12.90 -0.46
N ALA A 310 1.77 -11.70 0.11
CA ALA A 310 2.85 -10.71 0.05
C ALA A 310 4.15 -11.29 0.59
N ALA A 311 4.14 -11.95 1.76
CA ALA A 311 5.33 -12.58 2.34
C ALA A 311 5.95 -13.65 1.41
N LYS A 312 5.12 -14.42 0.70
CA LYS A 312 5.59 -15.40 -0.29
C LYS A 312 6.17 -14.77 -1.54
N LEU A 313 5.72 -13.56 -1.91
CA LEU A 313 6.16 -12.85 -3.10
C LEU A 313 7.37 -11.92 -2.87
N VAL A 314 7.70 -11.59 -1.63
CA VAL A 314 8.86 -10.76 -1.26
C VAL A 314 10.16 -11.20 -1.98
N PRO A 315 10.49 -12.51 -2.11
CA PRO A 315 11.71 -12.91 -2.83
C PRO A 315 11.73 -12.51 -4.31
N HIS A 316 10.58 -12.29 -4.92
CA HIS A 316 10.45 -12.02 -6.37
C HIS A 316 10.40 -10.53 -6.72
N ILE A 317 10.53 -9.64 -5.74
CA ILE A 317 10.54 -8.19 -5.97
C ILE A 317 11.76 -7.81 -6.81
N ARG A 318 11.54 -7.19 -7.97
CA ARG A 318 12.59 -6.74 -8.89
C ARG A 318 13.12 -5.34 -8.59
N PRO A 319 12.30 -4.32 -8.26
CA PRO A 319 12.80 -3.03 -7.82
C PRO A 319 13.70 -3.15 -6.58
N SER A 320 14.59 -2.18 -6.38
CA SER A 320 15.29 -2.02 -5.10
C SER A 320 14.30 -1.62 -4.01
N VAL A 321 14.56 -2.02 -2.76
CA VAL A 321 13.64 -1.76 -1.63
C VAL A 321 14.38 -1.18 -0.44
N LEU A 322 13.90 -0.04 0.06
CA LEU A 322 14.23 0.48 1.37
C LEU A 322 13.15 0.07 2.38
N TYR A 323 13.53 -0.57 3.47
CA TYR A 323 12.71 -0.77 4.66
C TYR A 323 13.00 0.32 5.68
N VAL A 324 11.96 1.00 6.17
CA VAL A 324 12.05 2.00 7.23
C VAL A 324 11.18 1.54 8.39
N SER A 325 11.79 1.28 9.53
CA SER A 325 11.10 0.72 10.70
C SER A 325 11.31 1.54 11.96
N GLY A 326 10.34 1.53 12.87
CA GLY A 326 10.45 2.18 14.17
C GLY A 326 11.05 1.27 15.22
N SER A 327 12.01 1.77 16.02
CA SER A 327 12.69 1.00 17.06
C SER A 327 11.74 0.49 18.18
N ARG A 328 10.54 1.08 18.30
CA ARG A 328 9.51 0.68 19.25
C ARG A 328 8.37 -0.12 18.65
N SER A 329 8.38 -0.32 17.32
CA SER A 329 7.35 -1.10 16.63
C SER A 329 7.37 -2.56 17.10
N PRO A 330 6.19 -3.16 17.39
CA PRO A 330 6.11 -4.59 17.71
C PRO A 330 6.68 -5.48 16.60
N LEU A 331 6.41 -5.17 15.33
CA LEU A 331 6.90 -5.93 14.18
C LEU A 331 8.42 -5.89 14.05
N CYS A 332 9.03 -4.73 14.35
CA CYS A 332 10.48 -4.59 14.35
C CYS A 332 11.14 -5.37 15.50
N ARG A 333 10.55 -5.30 16.69
CA ARG A 333 11.08 -5.97 17.89
C ARG A 333 11.17 -7.49 17.79
N VAL A 334 10.28 -8.11 17.04
CA VAL A 334 10.31 -9.56 16.78
C VAL A 334 11.15 -9.94 15.55
N GLY A 335 11.84 -8.97 14.93
CA GLY A 335 12.74 -9.22 13.80
C GLY A 335 12.04 -9.41 12.44
N THR A 336 10.72 -9.22 12.37
CA THR A 336 9.96 -9.45 11.13
C THR A 336 10.48 -8.63 9.96
N HIS A 337 10.73 -7.33 10.15
CA HIS A 337 11.19 -6.45 9.06
C HIS A 337 12.61 -6.75 8.61
N GLU A 338 13.48 -7.16 9.53
CA GLU A 338 14.84 -7.58 9.19
C GLU A 338 14.84 -8.88 8.38
N GLU A 339 13.96 -9.81 8.74
CA GLU A 339 13.80 -11.07 7.98
C GLU A 339 13.22 -10.81 6.59
N LEU A 340 12.20 -9.95 6.47
CA LEU A 340 11.66 -9.51 5.18
C LEU A 340 12.75 -8.89 4.31
N ALA A 341 13.55 -7.97 4.86
CA ALA A 341 14.65 -7.33 4.12
C ALA A 341 15.67 -8.37 3.62
N ARG A 342 16.01 -9.37 4.44
CA ARG A 342 16.91 -10.47 4.02
C ARG A 342 16.34 -11.33 2.89
N LYS A 343 15.03 -11.58 2.87
CA LYS A 343 14.34 -12.37 1.85
C LYS A 343 14.07 -11.59 0.56
N THR A 344 13.97 -10.27 0.64
CA THR A 344 13.56 -9.43 -0.50
C THR A 344 14.49 -9.57 -1.69
N GLY A 345 13.90 -9.87 -2.84
CA GLY A 345 14.61 -9.93 -4.12
C GLY A 345 15.56 -11.11 -4.30
N THR A 346 15.55 -12.11 -3.42
CA THR A 346 16.47 -13.26 -3.46
C THR A 346 15.97 -14.42 -4.32
N GLY A 347 14.72 -14.40 -4.76
CA GLY A 347 14.10 -15.43 -5.58
C GLY A 347 14.24 -15.17 -7.08
N PHE A 348 13.65 -16.07 -7.86
CA PHE A 348 13.65 -15.97 -9.32
C PHE A 348 13.04 -14.65 -9.80
N GLY A 349 13.78 -13.93 -10.65
CA GLY A 349 13.36 -12.63 -11.20
C GLY A 349 13.47 -11.44 -10.22
N GLY A 350 13.94 -11.69 -8.99
CA GLY A 350 14.17 -10.65 -7.98
C GLY A 350 15.40 -9.79 -8.22
N SER A 351 15.61 -8.80 -7.36
CA SER A 351 16.67 -7.78 -7.49
C SER A 351 18.06 -8.29 -7.13
N GLY A 352 18.22 -9.44 -6.48
CA GLY A 352 19.43 -9.95 -5.87
C GLY A 352 19.58 -9.57 -4.38
N GLY A 353 18.72 -8.72 -3.85
CA GLY A 353 18.63 -8.41 -2.43
C GLY A 353 19.80 -7.61 -1.85
N ILE A 354 20.05 -7.80 -0.56
CA ILE A 354 21.12 -7.10 0.19
C ILE A 354 22.50 -7.31 -0.41
N PRO A 355 22.91 -8.54 -0.84
CA PRO A 355 24.26 -8.75 -1.40
C PRO A 355 24.57 -7.89 -2.65
N TYR A 356 23.53 -7.46 -3.36
CA TYR A 356 23.67 -6.61 -4.54
C TYR A 356 23.34 -5.13 -4.26
N ASN A 357 23.29 -4.74 -2.98
CA ASN A 357 22.94 -3.40 -2.54
C ASN A 357 21.56 -2.93 -3.09
N ARG A 358 20.63 -3.90 -3.29
CA ARG A 358 19.29 -3.63 -3.80
C ARG A 358 18.25 -3.54 -2.67
N VAL A 359 18.63 -3.89 -1.46
CA VAL A 359 17.78 -3.84 -0.28
C VAL A 359 18.54 -3.25 0.90
N ARG A 360 17.89 -2.35 1.61
CA ARG A 360 18.41 -1.74 2.85
C ARG A 360 17.32 -1.72 3.90
N HIS A 361 17.68 -1.85 5.17
CA HIS A 361 16.81 -1.64 6.31
C HIS A 361 17.36 -0.53 7.19
N VAL A 362 16.54 0.47 7.49
CA VAL A 362 16.85 1.61 8.34
C VAL A 362 15.91 1.60 9.54
N LEU A 363 16.49 1.78 10.73
CA LEU A 363 15.76 1.84 11.98
C LEU A 363 15.67 3.29 12.46
N VAL A 364 14.44 3.81 12.58
CA VAL A 364 14.17 5.16 13.11
C VAL A 364 13.98 5.07 14.63
N ASP A 365 14.82 5.81 15.35
CA ASP A 365 14.80 5.76 16.82
C ASP A 365 13.52 6.37 17.40
N ARG A 366 13.05 5.77 18.52
CA ARG A 366 11.89 6.20 19.31
C ARG A 366 10.58 6.31 18.53
N ALA A 367 10.45 5.65 17.37
CA ALA A 367 9.23 5.57 16.58
C ALA A 367 8.50 4.23 16.81
N GLY A 368 7.17 4.28 16.79
CA GLY A 368 6.29 3.10 16.76
C GLY A 368 5.94 2.68 15.35
N HIS A 369 4.75 2.05 15.17
CA HIS A 369 4.26 1.64 13.85
C HIS A 369 3.93 2.84 12.92
N SER A 370 3.61 4.00 13.48
CA SER A 370 3.29 5.20 12.70
C SER A 370 4.53 6.06 12.38
N VAL A 371 5.66 5.42 12.03
CA VAL A 371 6.96 6.09 11.78
C VAL A 371 6.84 7.37 10.95
N PRO A 372 6.14 7.38 9.78
CA PRO A 372 6.08 8.57 8.93
C PRO A 372 5.21 9.70 9.51
N LEU A 373 4.46 9.41 10.59
CA LEU A 373 3.60 10.35 11.29
C LEU A 373 4.19 10.79 12.64
N GLU A 374 5.11 9.99 13.21
CA GLU A 374 5.76 10.24 14.51
C GLU A 374 7.15 10.89 14.35
N ARG A 375 7.88 10.52 13.32
CA ARG A 375 9.26 10.93 13.02
C ARG A 375 9.39 11.33 11.57
N VAL A 376 8.64 12.36 11.21
CA VAL A 376 8.47 12.84 9.82
C VAL A 376 9.83 13.14 9.19
N ASP A 377 10.62 14.03 9.80
CA ASP A 377 11.91 14.46 9.29
C ASP A 377 12.92 13.30 9.13
N ALA A 378 13.10 12.46 10.16
CA ALA A 378 14.00 11.32 10.09
C ALA A 378 13.57 10.28 9.03
N THR A 379 12.25 10.15 8.81
CA THR A 379 11.72 9.30 7.74
C THR A 379 12.05 9.90 6.38
N ALA A 380 11.82 11.19 6.22
CA ALA A 380 12.10 11.94 4.98
C ALA A 380 13.60 11.91 4.63
N GLU A 381 14.48 12.08 5.62
CA GLU A 381 15.94 11.98 5.45
C GLU A 381 16.35 10.59 4.93
N ALA A 382 15.89 9.52 5.60
CA ALA A 382 16.21 8.15 5.18
C ALA A 382 15.73 7.85 3.74
N VAL A 383 14.53 8.30 3.40
CA VAL A 383 13.95 8.16 2.05
C VAL A 383 14.74 9.00 1.04
N GLY A 384 15.06 10.25 1.36
CA GLY A 384 15.80 11.15 0.48
C GLY A 384 17.20 10.63 0.11
N LEU A 385 17.95 10.12 1.09
CA LEU A 385 19.24 9.48 0.88
C LEU A 385 19.15 8.24 -0.01
N TRP A 386 18.16 7.39 0.23
CA TRP A 386 17.88 6.24 -0.61
C TRP A 386 17.54 6.63 -2.05
N MET A 387 16.68 7.62 -2.23
CA MET A 387 16.30 8.12 -3.56
C MET A 387 17.51 8.65 -4.33
N GLN A 388 18.45 9.32 -3.67
CA GLN A 388 19.68 9.79 -4.31
C GLN A 388 20.47 8.65 -4.95
N GLU A 389 20.71 7.57 -4.21
CA GLU A 389 21.45 6.40 -4.71
C GLU A 389 20.69 5.70 -5.85
N GLU A 390 19.37 5.52 -5.68
CA GLU A 390 18.56 4.84 -6.68
C GLU A 390 18.42 5.64 -7.99
N MET A 391 18.41 6.98 -7.91
CA MET A 391 18.38 7.80 -9.11
C MET A 391 19.73 7.80 -9.85
N GLN A 392 20.85 7.69 -9.14
CA GLN A 392 22.15 7.47 -9.79
C GLN A 392 22.17 6.13 -10.53
N ARG A 393 21.66 5.07 -9.90
CA ARG A 393 21.56 3.73 -10.49
C ARG A 393 20.64 3.73 -11.71
N TRP A 394 19.45 4.32 -11.58
CA TRP A 394 18.49 4.41 -12.67
C TRP A 394 19.09 5.13 -13.89
N ARG A 395 19.77 6.26 -13.69
CA ARG A 395 20.45 6.99 -14.78
C ARG A 395 21.54 6.14 -15.46
N ALA A 396 22.33 5.41 -14.68
CA ALA A 396 23.34 4.50 -15.23
C ALA A 396 22.72 3.37 -16.05
N ASP A 397 21.60 2.78 -15.57
CA ASP A 397 20.86 1.75 -16.29
C ASP A 397 20.24 2.30 -17.60
N GLN A 398 19.66 3.51 -17.59
CA GLN A 398 19.16 4.15 -18.80
C GLN A 398 20.28 4.43 -19.82
N ALA A 399 21.42 4.92 -19.38
CA ALA A 399 22.59 5.13 -20.24
C ALA A 399 23.08 3.82 -20.88
N ARG A 400 23.12 2.73 -20.12
CA ARG A 400 23.47 1.40 -20.63
C ARG A 400 22.47 0.89 -21.67
N ILE A 401 21.18 1.07 -21.43
CA ILE A 401 20.13 0.70 -22.40
C ILE A 401 20.27 1.53 -23.68
N ALA A 402 20.47 2.84 -23.56
CA ALA A 402 20.63 3.74 -24.69
C ALA A 402 21.87 3.38 -25.54
N SER A 403 23.02 3.13 -24.91
CA SER A 403 24.24 2.72 -25.60
C SER A 403 24.10 1.38 -26.34
N GLY A 404 23.30 0.45 -25.82
CA GLY A 404 22.99 -0.81 -26.50
C GLY A 404 22.20 -0.63 -27.82
N TRP A 405 21.54 0.54 -28.00
CA TRP A 405 20.79 0.89 -29.21
C TRP A 405 21.50 1.90 -30.12
N GLU A 406 22.65 2.44 -29.68
CA GLU A 406 23.38 3.43 -30.43
C GLU A 406 23.87 2.89 -31.77
N GLY A 407 23.70 3.68 -32.83
CA GLY A 407 24.07 3.32 -34.19
C GLY A 407 23.20 2.25 -34.86
N ARG A 408 22.20 1.66 -34.17
CA ARG A 408 21.32 0.63 -34.72
C ARG A 408 20.10 1.26 -35.41
N SER A 409 19.82 0.79 -36.61
CA SER A 409 18.59 1.11 -37.36
C SER A 409 17.35 0.55 -36.64
N LEU A 410 16.17 1.07 -36.97
CA LEU A 410 14.89 0.54 -36.46
C LEU A 410 14.73 -0.96 -36.79
N ARG A 411 15.18 -1.39 -37.95
CA ARG A 411 15.17 -2.79 -38.38
C ARG A 411 16.01 -3.66 -37.46
N GLU A 412 17.26 -3.26 -37.19
CA GLU A 412 18.17 -4.02 -36.29
C GLU A 412 17.67 -4.07 -34.85
N LYS A 413 16.94 -3.02 -34.38
CA LYS A 413 16.33 -3.01 -33.06
C LYS A 413 15.15 -4.00 -32.91
N SER A 414 14.54 -4.42 -34.03
CA SER A 414 13.37 -5.31 -34.03
C SER A 414 13.67 -6.73 -34.57
N MET A 415 14.92 -7.00 -34.97
CA MET A 415 15.33 -8.30 -35.50
C MET A 415 16.21 -9.08 -34.51
N PHE A 416 16.36 -10.38 -34.76
CA PHE A 416 17.33 -11.19 -34.07
C PHE A 416 18.75 -10.73 -34.38
N SER A 417 19.66 -10.82 -33.40
CA SER A 417 21.08 -10.56 -33.67
C SER A 417 21.68 -11.67 -34.53
N PRO A 418 22.78 -11.40 -35.27
CA PRO A 418 23.51 -12.43 -36.02
C PRO A 418 23.94 -13.61 -35.13
N GLU A 419 24.41 -13.31 -33.91
CA GLU A 419 24.86 -14.32 -32.94
C GLU A 419 23.71 -15.25 -32.50
N TRP A 420 22.49 -14.69 -32.35
CA TRP A 420 21.31 -15.50 -32.07
C TRP A 420 21.00 -16.46 -33.23
N LEU A 421 21.02 -15.98 -34.47
CA LEU A 421 20.78 -16.80 -35.66
C LEU A 421 21.82 -17.90 -35.79
N GLU A 422 23.10 -17.60 -35.57
CA GLU A 422 24.18 -18.57 -35.55
C GLU A 422 23.97 -19.65 -34.47
N THR A 423 23.62 -19.20 -33.24
CA THR A 423 23.28 -20.12 -32.13
C THR A 423 22.14 -21.04 -32.51
N MET A 424 21.06 -20.51 -33.10
CA MET A 424 19.90 -21.32 -33.52
C MET A 424 20.26 -22.31 -34.61
N ASN A 425 21.08 -21.94 -35.57
CA ASN A 425 21.55 -22.82 -36.64
C ASN A 425 22.43 -23.98 -36.09
N ASN A 426 23.19 -23.72 -35.03
CA ASN A 426 24.06 -24.71 -34.40
C ASN A 426 23.37 -25.59 -33.35
N LEU A 427 22.14 -25.27 -32.94
CA LEU A 427 21.36 -26.09 -32.03
C LEU A 427 20.92 -27.38 -32.69
N GLN A 428 21.53 -28.52 -32.31
CA GLN A 428 21.03 -29.85 -32.68
C GLN A 428 19.75 -30.16 -31.88
N ILE A 429 18.61 -29.96 -32.51
CA ILE A 429 17.30 -30.38 -31.95
C ILE A 429 17.27 -31.91 -32.03
N ARG A 430 17.48 -32.60 -30.90
CA ARG A 430 17.08 -34.01 -30.78
C ARG A 430 15.55 -34.07 -30.81
N VAL A 431 15.00 -34.33 -31.99
CA VAL A 431 13.59 -34.69 -32.12
C VAL A 431 13.37 -36.02 -31.39
N ILE A 432 12.87 -35.95 -30.16
CA ILE A 432 12.36 -37.15 -29.49
C ILE A 432 11.09 -37.49 -30.26
N LYS A 433 11.20 -38.46 -31.20
CA LYS A 433 10.03 -39.07 -31.80
C LYS A 433 9.26 -39.76 -30.67
N SER A 434 8.20 -39.11 -30.18
CA SER A 434 7.23 -39.84 -29.37
C SER A 434 6.66 -40.94 -30.21
N LYS A 435 6.91 -42.18 -29.82
CA LYS A 435 6.10 -43.31 -30.31
C LYS A 435 4.69 -43.09 -29.73
N ILE A 436 3.76 -42.67 -30.58
CA ILE A 436 2.33 -42.78 -30.33
C ILE A 436 1.94 -44.23 -30.45
#